data_e057a07af303362835d0a4147f4de90c
#
_entry.id   e057a07af303362835d0a4147f4de90c
#
_cell.length_a   1.000
_cell.length_b   1.000
_cell.length_c   1.000
_cell.angle_alpha   90.00
_cell.angle_beta   90.00
_cell.angle_gamma   90.00
#
_symmetry.space_group_name_H-M   'P 1'
#
loop_
_entity.id
_entity.type
_entity.pdbx_description
1 polymer ?
#
loop_
_entity_poly.entity_id
_entity_poly.type
_entity_poly.pdbx_seq_one_letter_code
_entity_poly.pdbx_strand_id
1 'polypeptide(L)'
;MGLFDRLKALVAAPPPPIASLAHSTLGQLVYDKEVEGWRVSVTTPAGPLPFLLYGDSEPGAAVLLKAEDMVRSAATFLGSVAAFLQAEAKAQKEAAGEIQQLRLQDVSLFPPKGSGPVTGMVYFEGPDEYRVWRCDFDGDRLHHLGFDS
;
A
#
# COMPACT_ATOMS: atom_id res chain seq x y z
N MET A 1 16.57 -10.18 -44.76
CA MET A 1 16.26 -10.53 -43.35
C MET A 1 15.15 -11.58 -43.33
N GLY A 2 15.46 -12.76 -42.87
CA GLY A 2 14.50 -13.85 -42.77
C GLY A 2 13.54 -13.69 -41.60
N LEU A 3 12.47 -14.48 -41.63
CA LEU A 3 11.46 -14.51 -40.59
C LEU A 3 12.08 -14.83 -39.20
N PHE A 4 13.07 -15.71 -39.19
CA PHE A 4 13.81 -16.09 -37.95
C PHE A 4 14.55 -14.91 -37.31
N ASP A 5 15.14 -14.05 -38.13
CA ASP A 5 15.86 -12.87 -37.62
C ASP A 5 14.88 -11.86 -37.03
N ARG A 6 13.67 -11.73 -37.59
CA ARG A 6 12.62 -10.89 -37.04
C ARG A 6 12.08 -11.41 -35.74
N LEU A 7 11.87 -12.71 -35.62
CA LEU A 7 11.43 -13.38 -34.40
C LEU A 7 12.50 -13.26 -33.30
N LYS A 8 13.77 -13.45 -33.66
CA LYS A 8 14.88 -13.32 -32.76
C LYS A 8 15.04 -11.89 -32.26
N ALA A 9 14.83 -10.91 -33.12
CA ALA A 9 14.85 -9.49 -32.74
C ALA A 9 13.69 -9.14 -31.78
N LEU A 10 12.50 -9.71 -31.98
CA LEU A 10 11.36 -9.53 -31.11
C LEU A 10 11.57 -10.18 -29.73
N VAL A 11 12.17 -11.39 -29.70
CA VAL A 11 12.46 -12.11 -28.47
C VAL A 11 13.64 -11.48 -27.72
N ALA A 12 14.60 -10.91 -28.46
CA ALA A 12 15.78 -10.26 -27.88
C ALA A 12 15.54 -8.79 -27.55
N ALA A 13 14.39 -8.21 -27.92
CA ALA A 13 14.07 -6.84 -27.55
C ALA A 13 13.99 -6.72 -26.02
N PRO A 14 14.67 -5.76 -25.41
CA PRO A 14 14.57 -5.56 -23.97
C PRO A 14 13.12 -5.26 -23.59
N PRO A 15 12.63 -5.75 -22.43
CA PRO A 15 11.29 -5.39 -21.97
C PRO A 15 11.20 -3.86 -21.84
N PRO A 16 10.01 -3.27 -22.04
CA PRO A 16 9.85 -1.84 -21.84
C PRO A 16 10.31 -1.45 -20.44
N PRO A 17 10.96 -0.29 -20.28
CA PRO A 17 11.42 0.12 -18.96
C PRO A 17 10.23 0.23 -17.99
N ILE A 18 10.41 -0.28 -16.77
CA ILE A 18 9.43 -0.13 -15.71
C ILE A 18 9.32 1.35 -15.39
N ALA A 19 8.11 1.90 -15.42
CA ALA A 19 7.91 3.29 -15.06
C ALA A 19 8.29 3.50 -13.60
N SER A 20 9.15 4.47 -13.33
CA SER A 20 9.60 4.80 -12.00
C SER A 20 9.72 6.31 -11.82
N LEU A 21 9.53 6.76 -10.58
CA LEU A 21 9.63 8.15 -10.18
C LEU A 21 10.47 8.26 -8.92
N ALA A 22 11.47 9.16 -8.93
CA ALA A 22 12.24 9.44 -7.74
C ALA A 22 11.53 10.49 -6.89
N HIS A 23 11.42 10.23 -5.60
CA HIS A 23 10.84 11.16 -4.63
C HIS A 23 11.84 11.41 -3.50
N SER A 24 12.02 12.67 -3.12
CA SER A 24 13.06 13.08 -2.16
C SER A 24 12.91 12.46 -0.77
N THR A 25 11.67 12.24 -0.31
CA THR A 25 11.38 11.66 1.01
C THR A 25 11.08 10.17 0.93
N LEU A 26 10.31 9.74 -0.08
CA LEU A 26 9.81 8.38 -0.17
C LEU A 26 10.79 7.42 -0.86
N GLY A 27 11.67 7.94 -1.70
CA GLY A 27 12.60 7.14 -2.48
C GLY A 27 12.05 6.83 -3.87
N GLN A 28 12.40 5.69 -4.42
CA GLN A 28 12.04 5.29 -5.77
C GLN A 28 10.67 4.64 -5.81
N LEU A 29 9.72 5.29 -6.47
CA LEU A 29 8.39 4.75 -6.71
C LEU A 29 8.39 3.95 -7.99
N VAL A 30 7.83 2.76 -7.99
CA VAL A 30 7.74 1.86 -9.14
C VAL A 30 6.28 1.58 -9.48
N TYR A 31 5.90 1.79 -10.74
CA TYR A 31 4.53 1.54 -11.18
C TYR A 31 4.27 0.04 -11.32
N ASP A 32 3.21 -0.42 -10.71
CA ASP A 32 2.73 -1.80 -10.75
C ASP A 32 1.46 -1.85 -11.61
N LYS A 33 1.56 -2.48 -12.78
CA LYS A 33 0.46 -2.57 -13.75
C LYS A 33 -0.71 -3.40 -13.25
N GLU A 34 -0.47 -4.40 -12.42
CA GLU A 34 -1.51 -5.31 -11.92
C GLU A 34 -2.50 -4.57 -11.03
N VAL A 35 -2.00 -3.65 -10.21
CA VAL A 35 -2.83 -2.89 -9.28
C VAL A 35 -3.07 -1.46 -9.75
N GLU A 36 -2.45 -1.06 -10.86
CA GLU A 36 -2.53 0.29 -11.45
C GLU A 36 -2.16 1.38 -10.43
N GLY A 37 -1.10 1.15 -9.68
CA GLY A 37 -0.64 2.05 -8.64
C GLY A 37 0.89 2.06 -8.52
N TRP A 38 1.40 2.98 -7.69
CA TRP A 38 2.82 3.19 -7.50
C TRP A 38 3.26 2.61 -6.16
N ARG A 39 4.21 1.67 -6.20
CA ARG A 39 4.74 1.01 -5.00
C ARG A 39 6.00 1.67 -4.50
N VAL A 40 6.09 1.83 -3.19
CA VAL A 40 7.31 2.22 -2.51
C VAL A 40 7.26 1.70 -1.07
N SER A 41 8.37 1.13 -0.59
CA SER A 41 8.50 0.75 0.82
C SER A 41 9.53 1.67 1.46
N VAL A 42 9.11 2.40 2.48
CA VAL A 42 9.96 3.36 3.18
C VAL A 42 10.37 2.76 4.52
N THR A 43 11.68 2.62 4.74
CA THR A 43 12.20 2.18 6.03
C THR A 43 12.23 3.36 6.99
N THR A 44 11.57 3.22 8.15
CA THR A 44 11.57 4.24 9.20
C THR A 44 12.12 3.66 10.49
N PRO A 45 12.53 4.49 11.46
CA PRO A 45 12.97 3.99 12.77
C PRO A 45 11.92 3.18 13.50
N ALA A 46 10.63 3.42 13.23
CA ALA A 46 9.52 2.69 13.84
C ALA A 46 9.17 1.39 13.11
N GLY A 47 9.70 1.20 11.89
CA GLY A 47 9.45 0.03 11.05
C GLY A 47 9.20 0.41 9.59
N PRO A 48 9.05 -0.57 8.72
CA PRO A 48 8.78 -0.30 7.30
C PRO A 48 7.34 0.16 7.08
N LEU A 49 7.18 1.10 6.14
CA LEU A 49 5.88 1.53 5.65
C LEU A 49 5.80 1.20 4.15
N PRO A 50 5.14 0.09 3.78
CA PRO A 50 4.93 -0.27 2.39
C PRO A 50 3.69 0.46 1.86
N PHE A 51 3.90 1.34 0.88
CA PHE A 51 2.83 2.13 0.27
C PHE A 51 2.46 1.65 -1.11
N LEU A 52 1.18 1.82 -1.43
CA LEU A 52 0.64 1.73 -2.77
C LEU A 52 -0.11 3.03 -3.02
N LEU A 53 0.44 3.88 -3.90
CA LEU A 53 -0.01 5.25 -4.11
C LEU A 53 -0.74 5.38 -5.44
N TYR A 54 -1.93 5.91 -5.42
CA TYR A 54 -2.78 6.04 -6.60
C TYR A 54 -2.86 7.47 -7.11
N GLY A 55 -3.20 7.61 -8.38
CA GLY A 55 -3.38 8.85 -9.09
C GLY A 55 -3.71 8.53 -10.54
N ASP A 56 -3.83 9.54 -11.40
CA ASP A 56 -4.11 9.32 -12.82
C ASP A 56 -2.88 8.71 -13.54
N SER A 57 -1.97 9.53 -14.04
CA SER A 57 -0.73 9.06 -14.70
C SER A 57 0.45 9.00 -13.74
N GLU A 58 0.36 9.70 -12.62
CA GLU A 58 1.34 9.77 -11.54
C GLU A 58 0.61 9.72 -10.20
N PRO A 59 1.31 9.47 -9.09
CA PRO A 59 0.68 9.58 -7.78
C PRO A 59 0.11 10.97 -7.58
N GLY A 60 -1.11 11.07 -7.03
CA GLY A 60 -1.73 12.35 -6.74
C GLY A 60 -0.88 13.18 -5.78
N ALA A 61 -0.85 14.50 -5.97
CA ALA A 61 -0.06 15.40 -5.11
C ALA A 61 -0.46 15.28 -3.62
N ALA A 62 -1.76 15.22 -3.35
CA ALA A 62 -2.27 15.05 -1.98
C ALA A 62 -1.89 13.69 -1.40
N VAL A 63 -1.87 12.64 -2.22
CA VAL A 63 -1.47 11.29 -1.82
C VAL A 63 0.01 11.29 -1.43
N LEU A 64 0.88 11.93 -2.21
CA LEU A 64 2.30 12.04 -1.90
C LEU A 64 2.53 12.80 -0.60
N LEU A 65 1.84 13.91 -0.39
CA LEU A 65 1.93 14.68 0.85
C LEU A 65 1.49 13.86 2.07
N LYS A 66 0.42 13.08 1.92
CA LYS A 66 -0.07 12.21 2.98
C LYS A 66 0.97 11.12 3.32
N ALA A 67 1.55 10.49 2.31
CA ALA A 67 2.59 9.48 2.50
C ALA A 67 3.82 10.08 3.21
N GLU A 68 4.27 11.28 2.80
CA GLU A 68 5.37 11.99 3.46
C GLU A 68 5.07 12.24 4.94
N ASP A 69 3.86 12.70 5.23
CA ASP A 69 3.42 12.98 6.61
C ASP A 69 3.42 11.70 7.44
N MET A 70 2.93 10.60 6.89
CA MET A 70 2.92 9.30 7.56
C MET A 70 4.35 8.81 7.82
N VAL A 71 5.29 9.01 6.92
CA VAL A 71 6.69 8.66 7.13
C VAL A 71 7.29 9.46 8.28
N ARG A 72 7.02 10.77 8.33
CA ARG A 72 7.51 11.64 9.41
C ARG A 72 6.93 11.26 10.77
N SER A 73 5.70 10.78 10.81
CA SER A 73 5.01 10.37 12.04
C SER A 73 4.77 8.86 12.08
N ALA A 74 5.71 8.08 11.57
CA ALA A 74 5.55 6.63 11.42
C ALA A 74 5.25 5.92 12.74
N ALA A 75 5.90 6.32 13.84
CA ALA A 75 5.66 5.73 15.16
C ALA A 75 4.20 5.94 15.60
N THR A 76 3.65 7.12 15.34
CA THR A 76 2.25 7.44 15.66
C THR A 76 1.30 6.59 14.83
N PHE A 77 1.54 6.48 13.52
CA PHE A 77 0.69 5.68 12.64
C PHE A 77 0.73 4.19 13.02
N LEU A 78 1.93 3.64 13.18
CA LEU A 78 2.08 2.22 13.54
C LEU A 78 1.52 1.93 14.94
N GLY A 79 1.64 2.86 15.87
CA GLY A 79 1.00 2.76 17.18
C GLY A 79 -0.53 2.76 17.09
N SER A 80 -1.09 3.60 16.22
CA SER A 80 -2.54 3.64 15.96
C SER A 80 -3.04 2.34 15.35
N VAL A 81 -2.28 1.74 14.44
CA VAL A 81 -2.59 0.42 13.85
C VAL A 81 -2.64 -0.64 14.95
N ALA A 82 -1.62 -0.69 15.80
CA ALA A 82 -1.56 -1.67 16.89
C ALA A 82 -2.73 -1.51 17.87
N ALA A 83 -3.04 -0.28 18.26
CA ALA A 83 -4.17 0.00 19.15
C ALA A 83 -5.51 -0.37 18.51
N PHE A 84 -5.67 -0.09 17.22
CA PHE A 84 -6.87 -0.44 16.45
C PHE A 84 -7.07 -1.96 16.42
N LEU A 85 -6.03 -2.73 16.10
CA LEU A 85 -6.11 -4.19 16.07
C LEU A 85 -6.43 -4.77 17.44
N GLN A 86 -5.88 -4.23 18.52
CA GLN A 86 -6.20 -4.65 19.87
C GLN A 86 -7.67 -4.42 20.23
N ALA A 87 -8.20 -3.26 19.86
CA ALA A 87 -9.60 -2.93 20.08
C ALA A 87 -10.53 -3.84 19.26
N GLU A 88 -10.18 -4.11 18.00
CA GLU A 88 -10.95 -4.99 17.11
C GLU A 88 -10.91 -6.45 17.60
N ALA A 89 -9.80 -6.93 18.12
CA ALA A 89 -9.71 -8.27 18.72
C ALA A 89 -10.67 -8.43 19.90
N LYS A 90 -10.84 -7.39 20.69
CA LYS A 90 -11.83 -7.39 21.79
C LYS A 90 -13.27 -7.36 21.30
N ALA A 91 -13.53 -6.63 20.20
CA ALA A 91 -14.87 -6.50 19.65
C ALA A 91 -15.28 -7.74 18.84
N GLN A 92 -14.33 -8.35 18.12
CA GLN A 92 -14.57 -9.53 17.27
C GLN A 92 -14.00 -10.78 17.95
N LYS A 93 -14.65 -11.22 19.00
CA LYS A 93 -14.17 -12.31 19.87
C LYS A 93 -13.85 -13.61 19.15
N GLU A 94 -14.67 -13.97 18.14
CA GLU A 94 -14.48 -15.22 17.37
C GLU A 94 -13.21 -15.18 16.52
N ALA A 95 -12.81 -13.99 16.07
CA ALA A 95 -11.62 -13.78 15.24
C ALA A 95 -10.43 -13.23 16.03
N ALA A 96 -10.56 -13.08 17.34
CA ALA A 96 -9.56 -12.43 18.17
C ALA A 96 -8.14 -13.01 18.00
N GLY A 97 -8.02 -14.33 18.00
CA GLY A 97 -6.73 -15.01 17.83
C GLY A 97 -6.08 -14.74 16.50
N GLU A 98 -6.86 -14.67 15.45
CA GLU A 98 -6.37 -14.33 14.10
C GLU A 98 -5.98 -12.85 14.02
N ILE A 99 -6.82 -11.95 14.55
CA ILE A 99 -6.57 -10.50 14.52
C ILE A 99 -5.27 -10.18 15.28
N GLN A 100 -4.98 -10.85 16.38
CA GLN A 100 -3.76 -10.67 17.15
C GLN A 100 -2.49 -11.04 16.40
N GLN A 101 -2.61 -11.83 15.32
CA GLN A 101 -1.50 -12.28 14.48
C GLN A 101 -1.36 -11.47 13.19
N LEU A 102 -2.21 -10.47 12.98
CA LEU A 102 -2.17 -9.65 11.77
C LEU A 102 -0.94 -8.76 11.75
N ARG A 103 -0.30 -8.68 10.57
CA ARG A 103 0.86 -7.82 10.32
C ARG A 103 0.56 -6.90 9.15
N LEU A 104 1.05 -5.68 9.23
CA LEU A 104 0.89 -4.69 8.17
C LEU A 104 1.54 -5.20 6.88
N GLN A 105 0.75 -5.25 5.80
CA GLN A 105 1.22 -5.68 4.48
C GLN A 105 1.41 -4.48 3.55
N ASP A 106 0.36 -3.67 3.39
CA ASP A 106 0.35 -2.51 2.48
C ASP A 106 -0.54 -1.40 3.02
N VAL A 107 -0.16 -0.18 2.70
CA VAL A 107 -0.98 1.01 2.91
C VAL A 107 -1.31 1.61 1.55
N SER A 108 -2.56 1.46 1.11
CA SER A 108 -3.04 2.04 -0.14
C SER A 108 -3.63 3.42 0.13
N LEU A 109 -3.17 4.44 -0.60
CA LEU A 109 -3.68 5.80 -0.49
C LEU A 109 -4.32 6.23 -1.80
N PHE A 110 -5.53 6.76 -1.72
CA PHE A 110 -6.33 7.20 -2.87
C PHE A 110 -6.47 8.72 -2.89
N PRO A 111 -6.49 9.32 -4.10
CA PRO A 111 -6.73 10.77 -4.22
C PRO A 111 -8.04 11.16 -3.54
N PRO A 112 -8.09 12.34 -2.91
CA PRO A 112 -9.32 12.79 -2.26
C PRO A 112 -10.41 13.04 -3.29
N LYS A 113 -11.65 12.79 -2.89
CA LYS A 113 -12.83 13.14 -3.69
C LYS A 113 -13.28 14.53 -3.29
N GLY A 114 -13.14 15.51 -4.21
CA GLY A 114 -13.45 16.89 -3.93
C GLY A 114 -12.50 17.48 -2.89
N SER A 115 -13.04 18.16 -1.89
CA SER A 115 -12.27 18.82 -0.81
C SER A 115 -12.06 17.94 0.41
N GLY A 116 -12.41 16.65 0.33
CA GLY A 116 -12.26 15.72 1.44
C GLY A 116 -10.80 15.32 1.69
N PRO A 117 -10.55 14.57 2.76
CA PRO A 117 -9.21 14.06 3.06
C PRO A 117 -8.81 12.93 2.10
N VAL A 118 -7.51 12.63 2.06
CA VAL A 118 -7.00 11.43 1.41
C VAL A 118 -7.59 10.22 2.14
N THR A 119 -8.15 9.28 1.39
CA THR A 119 -8.66 8.03 1.92
C THR A 119 -7.74 6.89 1.52
N GLY A 120 -7.91 5.74 2.13
CA GLY A 120 -7.11 4.59 1.79
C GLY A 120 -7.59 3.31 2.43
N MET A 121 -6.79 2.29 2.28
CA MET A 121 -6.98 0.99 2.90
C MET A 121 -5.67 0.49 3.46
N VAL A 122 -5.74 -0.14 4.61
CA VAL A 122 -4.60 -0.84 5.20
C VAL A 122 -4.85 -2.33 5.06
N TYR A 123 -3.94 -3.03 4.40
CA TYR A 123 -4.01 -4.47 4.21
C TYR A 123 -3.09 -5.18 5.19
N PHE A 124 -3.57 -6.30 5.71
CA PHE A 124 -2.85 -7.09 6.70
C PHE A 124 -2.66 -8.52 6.23
N GLU A 125 -1.52 -9.07 6.55
CA GLU A 125 -1.20 -10.48 6.38
C GLU A 125 -1.47 -11.22 7.68
N GLY A 126 -2.21 -12.32 7.62
CA GLY A 126 -2.55 -13.12 8.77
C GLY A 126 -2.12 -14.57 8.63
N PRO A 127 -2.48 -15.42 9.62
CA PRO A 127 -2.11 -16.84 9.62
C PRO A 127 -2.84 -17.66 8.56
N ASP A 128 -4.00 -17.22 8.08
CA ASP A 128 -4.74 -17.88 7.01
C ASP A 128 -4.42 -17.20 5.68
N GLU A 129 -3.70 -17.89 4.80
CA GLU A 129 -3.26 -17.37 3.51
C GLU A 129 -4.42 -17.10 2.52
N TYR A 130 -5.59 -17.67 2.77
CA TYR A 130 -6.78 -17.47 1.93
C TYR A 130 -7.62 -16.28 2.34
N ARG A 131 -7.27 -15.61 3.43
CA ARG A 131 -7.97 -14.44 3.92
C ARG A 131 -7.10 -13.19 3.78
N VAL A 132 -7.64 -12.20 3.11
CA VAL A 132 -7.02 -10.88 3.02
C VAL A 132 -7.75 -9.96 3.99
N TRP A 133 -7.08 -9.61 5.08
CA TRP A 133 -7.63 -8.68 6.07
C TRP A 133 -7.35 -7.24 5.64
N ARG A 134 -8.33 -6.39 5.83
CA ARG A 134 -8.21 -4.96 5.50
C ARG A 134 -9.08 -4.10 6.38
N CYS A 135 -8.68 -2.85 6.53
CA CYS A 135 -9.52 -1.82 7.14
C CYS A 135 -9.50 -0.57 6.30
N ASP A 136 -10.52 0.26 6.46
CA ASP A 136 -10.59 1.55 5.81
C ASP A 136 -9.74 2.56 6.58
N PHE A 137 -9.21 3.54 5.85
CA PHE A 137 -8.38 4.61 6.37
C PHE A 137 -8.92 5.93 5.83
N ASP A 138 -9.28 6.84 6.73
CA ASP A 138 -9.87 8.12 6.38
C ASP A 138 -9.22 9.21 7.23
N GLY A 139 -8.40 10.05 6.58
CA GLY A 139 -7.57 11.02 7.28
C GLY A 139 -6.55 10.31 8.17
N ASP A 140 -6.79 10.29 9.48
CA ASP A 140 -5.95 9.59 10.46
C ASP A 140 -6.71 8.46 11.17
N ARG A 141 -7.89 8.13 10.68
CA ARG A 141 -8.80 7.20 11.34
C ARG A 141 -8.86 5.86 10.62
N LEU A 142 -8.62 4.79 11.37
CA LEU A 142 -8.77 3.40 10.92
C LEU A 142 -10.14 2.89 11.38
N HIS A 143 -10.88 2.22 10.47
CA HIS A 143 -12.19 1.67 10.79
C HIS A 143 -12.56 0.51 9.86
N HIS A 144 -13.58 -0.25 10.23
CA HIS A 144 -14.15 -1.35 9.44
C HIS A 144 -13.14 -2.47 9.12
N LEU A 145 -12.56 -3.09 10.15
CA LEU A 145 -11.71 -4.26 9.95
C LEU A 145 -12.56 -5.47 9.52
N GLY A 146 -12.19 -6.06 8.40
CA GLY A 146 -12.82 -7.26 7.86
C GLY A 146 -11.88 -8.03 6.97
N PHE A 147 -12.36 -9.11 6.38
CA PHE A 147 -11.56 -9.91 5.46
C PHE A 147 -12.38 -10.34 4.24
N ASP A 148 -11.65 -10.54 3.15
CA ASP A 148 -12.15 -11.18 1.94
C ASP A 148 -11.54 -12.58 1.84
N SER A 149 -12.31 -13.50 1.35
CA SER A 149 -11.87 -14.91 1.17
C SER A 149 -11.98 -15.35 -0.29
#